data_bd1eb0d24b300764768cdb23740fa671
#
_entry.id   bd1eb0d24b300764768cdb23740fa671
#
_cell.length_a   1.000
_cell.length_b   1.000
_cell.length_c   1.000
_cell.angle_alpha   90.00
_cell.angle_beta   90.00
_cell.angle_gamma   90.00
#
_symmetry.space_group_name_H-M   'P 1'
#
loop_
_entity.id
_entity.type
_entity.pdbx_description
1 polymer ?
#
loop_
_entity_poly.entity_id
_entity_poly.type
_entity_poly.pdbx_seq_one_letter_code
_entity_poly.pdbx_strand_id
1 'polypeptide(L)'
;MNTEPDSMIRILLAEDDDVMRTYLARALENAGYEVVAVDRGTAALPLLADGGFNLLLSDIVMPEMDGIALAQHCAEISPETKVMFITGFAAVMLKASREAPQARVLSKPFHLKDLVLEVQRIFGQQAQASN
;
A
#
# COMPACT_ATOMS: atom_id res chain seq x y z
N MET A 1 26.38 -2.67 8.19
CA MET A 1 25.83 -2.97 8.25
C MET A 1 24.81 -3.14 8.21
N ASN A 2 24.48 -2.99 8.53
CA ASN A 2 23.55 -3.21 8.75
C ASN A 2 22.64 -3.74 8.35
N THR A 3 22.61 -3.91 7.54
CA THR A 3 21.62 -4.60 7.35
C THR A 3 20.84 -5.24 8.29
N GLU A 4 20.39 -4.81 8.92
CA GLU A 4 19.68 -5.24 9.97
C GLU A 4 18.35 -5.65 9.69
N PRO A 5 17.73 -6.46 10.49
CA PRO A 5 16.35 -6.85 10.31
C PRO A 5 15.40 -5.68 10.33
N ASP A 6 15.79 -4.65 11.03
CA ASP A 6 14.92 -3.49 11.06
C ASP A 6 14.93 -2.71 9.76
N SER A 7 15.78 -3.07 8.84
CA SER A 7 15.73 -2.47 7.51
C SER A 7 14.61 -3.05 6.64
N MET A 8 13.92 -4.08 7.13
CA MET A 8 12.83 -4.66 6.35
C MET A 8 11.66 -3.70 6.23
N ILE A 9 11.20 -3.53 5.01
CA ILE A 9 10.07 -2.65 4.72
C ILE A 9 8.77 -3.38 5.07
N ARG A 10 7.93 -2.71 5.84
CA ARG A 10 6.64 -3.24 6.28
C ARG A 10 5.51 -2.56 5.55
N ILE A 11 4.61 -3.37 5.00
CA ILE A 11 3.48 -2.90 4.21
C ILE A 11 2.18 -3.30 4.88
N LEU A 12 1.28 -2.33 5.05
CA LEU A 12 -0.07 -2.60 5.49
C LEU A 12 -0.97 -2.60 4.26
N LEU A 13 -1.59 -3.74 3.99
CA LEU A 13 -2.43 -3.92 2.81
C LEU A 13 -3.89 -3.94 3.23
N ALA A 14 -4.69 -3.03 2.68
CA ALA A 14 -6.13 -2.99 2.91
C ALA A 14 -6.84 -3.32 1.61
N GLU A 15 -7.49 -4.48 1.56
CA GLU A 15 -8.16 -4.98 0.37
C GLU A 15 -9.31 -5.88 0.79
N ASP A 16 -10.53 -5.54 0.38
CA ASP A 16 -11.71 -6.29 0.83
C ASP A 16 -11.96 -7.57 0.04
N ASP A 17 -11.39 -7.72 -1.15
CA ASP A 17 -11.52 -8.94 -1.93
C ASP A 17 -10.52 -9.98 -1.41
N ASP A 18 -11.03 -11.13 -0.95
CA ASP A 18 -10.18 -12.14 -0.32
C ASP A 18 -9.13 -12.70 -1.27
N VAL A 19 -9.51 -12.96 -2.52
CA VAL A 19 -8.58 -13.54 -3.49
C VAL A 19 -7.51 -12.54 -3.85
N MET A 20 -7.92 -11.30 -4.12
CA MET A 20 -6.96 -10.25 -4.47
C MET A 20 -6.02 -9.98 -3.30
N ARG A 21 -6.55 -9.93 -2.09
CA ARG A 21 -5.73 -9.68 -0.90
C ARG A 21 -4.65 -10.74 -0.76
N THR A 22 -5.02 -12.00 -0.96
CA THR A 22 -4.06 -13.09 -0.86
C THR A 22 -2.98 -12.99 -1.93
N TYR A 23 -3.36 -12.71 -3.17
CA TYR A 23 -2.40 -12.60 -4.26
C TYR A 23 -1.45 -11.44 -4.06
N LEU A 24 -1.98 -10.28 -3.66
CA LEU A 24 -1.15 -9.11 -3.45
C LEU A 24 -0.16 -9.35 -2.31
N ALA A 25 -0.65 -9.90 -1.21
CA ALA A 25 0.22 -10.16 -0.06
C ALA A 25 1.35 -11.11 -0.42
N ARG A 26 1.04 -12.18 -1.15
CA ARG A 26 2.06 -13.14 -1.54
C ARG A 26 3.11 -12.54 -2.46
N ALA A 27 2.67 -11.75 -3.44
CA ALA A 27 3.60 -11.13 -4.37
C ALA A 27 4.58 -10.23 -3.62
N LEU A 28 4.08 -9.48 -2.66
CA LEU A 28 4.92 -8.57 -1.90
C LEU A 28 5.84 -9.32 -0.94
N GLU A 29 5.33 -10.37 -0.30
CA GLU A 29 6.17 -11.20 0.57
C GLU A 29 7.28 -11.87 -0.21
N ASN A 30 6.96 -12.38 -1.40
CA ASN A 30 7.97 -13.01 -2.26
C ASN A 30 9.04 -12.02 -2.69
N ALA A 31 8.70 -10.75 -2.72
CA ALA A 31 9.66 -9.70 -3.08
C ALA A 31 10.49 -9.23 -1.89
N GLY A 32 10.26 -9.78 -0.70
CA GLY A 32 11.07 -9.49 0.46
C GLY A 32 10.48 -8.52 1.46
N TYR A 33 9.21 -8.17 1.31
CA TYR A 33 8.55 -7.25 2.23
C TYR A 33 7.80 -8.01 3.31
N GLU A 34 7.64 -7.38 4.45
CA GLU A 34 6.77 -7.89 5.51
C GLU A 34 5.38 -7.29 5.29
N VAL A 35 4.35 -8.12 5.22
CA VAL A 35 3.01 -7.68 4.88
C VAL A 35 2.03 -8.05 5.98
N VAL A 36 1.25 -7.07 6.42
CA VAL A 36 0.08 -7.30 7.27
C VAL A 36 -1.13 -6.92 6.44
N ALA A 37 -2.06 -7.84 6.27
CA ALA A 37 -3.20 -7.61 5.39
C ALA A 37 -4.49 -7.56 6.20
N VAL A 38 -5.34 -6.59 5.86
CA VAL A 38 -6.66 -6.44 6.49
C VAL A 38 -7.70 -6.33 5.39
N ASP A 39 -8.96 -6.60 5.74
CA ASP A 39 -10.03 -6.65 4.76
C ASP A 39 -10.85 -5.36 4.71
N ARG A 40 -10.51 -4.35 5.48
CA ARG A 40 -11.26 -3.09 5.52
C ARG A 40 -10.41 -1.98 6.14
N GLY A 41 -10.81 -0.74 5.82
CA GLY A 41 -10.07 0.42 6.31
C GLY A 41 -10.11 0.57 7.81
N THR A 42 -11.26 0.29 8.42
CA THR A 42 -11.39 0.44 9.87
C THR A 42 -10.48 -0.50 10.63
N ALA A 43 -10.16 -1.65 10.06
CA ALA A 43 -9.22 -2.58 10.69
C ALA A 43 -7.77 -2.10 10.56
N ALA A 44 -7.49 -1.25 9.58
CA ALA A 44 -6.15 -0.71 9.39
C ALA A 44 -5.79 0.37 10.41
N LEU A 45 -6.78 1.11 10.89
CA LEU A 45 -6.52 2.28 11.75
C LEU A 45 -5.72 1.96 13.01
N PRO A 46 -6.11 0.95 13.81
CA PRO A 46 -5.32 0.66 15.01
C PRO A 46 -3.91 0.18 14.69
N LEU A 47 -3.72 -0.48 13.55
CA LEU A 47 -2.39 -0.91 13.16
C LEU A 47 -1.51 0.27 12.78
N LEU A 48 -2.08 1.25 12.08
CA LEU A 48 -1.35 2.47 11.76
C LEU A 48 -0.99 3.24 13.05
N ALA A 49 -1.89 3.25 14.02
CA ALA A 49 -1.63 3.92 15.28
C ALA A 49 -0.49 3.26 16.05
N ASP A 50 -0.36 1.94 15.94
CA ASP A 50 0.77 1.24 16.56
C ASP A 50 2.09 1.57 15.87
N GLY A 51 2.05 2.00 14.62
CA GLY A 51 3.23 2.46 13.91
C GLY A 51 4.06 1.36 13.28
N GLY A 52 5.13 1.79 12.63
CA GLY A 52 6.09 0.85 12.07
C GLY A 52 5.83 0.43 10.65
N PHE A 53 4.81 0.97 10.00
CA PHE A 53 4.55 0.67 8.60
C PHE A 53 5.21 1.71 7.70
N ASN A 54 5.86 1.22 6.66
CA ASN A 54 6.51 2.09 5.67
C ASN A 54 5.57 2.45 4.54
N LEU A 55 4.60 1.59 4.25
CA LEU A 55 3.67 1.80 3.14
C LEU A 55 2.28 1.31 3.52
N LEU A 56 1.28 2.12 3.21
CA LEU A 56 -0.12 1.70 3.19
C LEU A 56 -0.50 1.49 1.74
N LEU A 57 -0.83 0.25 1.38
CA LEU A 57 -1.31 -0.10 0.05
C LEU A 57 -2.79 -0.42 0.19
N SER A 58 -3.65 0.35 -0.46
CA SER A 58 -5.08 0.23 -0.22
C SER A 58 -5.87 0.29 -1.51
N ASP A 59 -6.88 -0.58 -1.61
CA ASP A 59 -7.94 -0.36 -2.59
C ASP A 59 -8.64 0.93 -2.22
N ILE A 60 -9.16 1.63 -3.22
CA ILE A 60 -9.91 2.85 -2.96
C ILE A 60 -11.36 2.51 -2.59
N VAL A 61 -11.98 1.61 -3.34
CA VAL A 61 -13.40 1.30 -3.11
C VAL A 61 -13.50 0.13 -2.14
N MET A 62 -13.90 0.42 -0.93
CA MET A 62 -14.08 -0.58 0.14
C MET A 62 -15.31 -0.20 0.95
N PRO A 63 -15.96 -1.19 1.59
CA PRO A 63 -17.10 -0.87 2.46
C PRO A 63 -16.65 -0.07 3.69
N GLU A 64 -17.56 0.71 4.22
CA GLU A 64 -17.42 1.49 5.44
C GLU A 64 -16.50 2.69 5.28
N MET A 65 -15.23 2.45 5.03
CA MET A 65 -14.25 3.53 4.87
C MET A 65 -13.46 3.26 3.59
N ASP A 66 -13.53 4.18 2.63
CA ASP A 66 -12.79 4.00 1.40
C ASP A 66 -11.30 4.31 1.60
N GLY A 67 -10.51 3.97 0.57
CA GLY A 67 -9.06 4.12 0.68
C GLY A 67 -8.61 5.55 0.80
N ILE A 68 -9.35 6.49 0.21
CA ILE A 68 -8.96 7.91 0.30
C ILE A 68 -9.15 8.42 1.73
N ALA A 69 -10.27 8.07 2.35
CA ALA A 69 -10.48 8.42 3.75
C ALA A 69 -9.43 7.78 4.65
N LEU A 70 -9.11 6.51 4.38
CA LEU A 70 -8.07 5.82 5.12
C LEU A 70 -6.73 6.53 4.99
N ALA A 71 -6.39 6.97 3.78
CA ALA A 71 -5.14 7.69 3.54
C ALA A 71 -5.09 9.02 4.30
N GLN A 72 -6.23 9.69 4.41
CA GLN A 72 -6.30 10.94 5.15
C GLN A 72 -6.05 10.70 6.64
N HIS A 73 -6.63 9.64 7.19
CA HIS A 73 -6.33 9.25 8.57
C HIS A 73 -4.86 8.86 8.73
N CYS A 74 -4.32 8.15 7.75
CA CYS A 74 -2.92 7.76 7.78
C CYS A 74 -2.00 8.98 7.84
N ALA A 75 -2.32 10.02 7.09
CA ALA A 75 -1.52 11.24 7.10
C ALA A 75 -1.48 11.90 8.48
N GLU A 76 -2.56 11.73 9.26
CA GLU A 76 -2.63 12.30 10.61
C GLU A 76 -1.96 11.39 11.63
N ILE A 77 -2.20 10.08 11.52
CA ILE A 77 -1.76 9.13 12.53
C ILE A 77 -0.29 8.74 12.32
N SER A 78 0.12 8.58 11.06
CA SER A 78 1.43 8.05 10.73
C SER A 78 1.95 8.78 9.49
N PRO A 79 2.35 10.03 9.65
CA PRO A 79 2.71 10.88 8.49
C PRO A 79 3.91 10.38 7.71
N GLU A 80 4.76 9.56 8.30
CA GLU A 80 5.90 9.02 7.58
C GLU A 80 5.55 7.80 6.74
N THR A 81 4.35 7.22 6.90
CA THR A 81 3.91 6.10 6.09
C THR A 81 3.50 6.59 4.70
N LYS A 82 4.12 6.04 3.66
CA LYS A 82 3.76 6.38 2.30
C LYS A 82 2.47 5.67 1.90
N VAL A 83 1.77 6.20 0.91
CA VAL A 83 0.47 5.65 0.50
C VAL A 83 0.49 5.34 -0.98
N MET A 84 -0.06 4.19 -1.34
CA MET A 84 -0.30 3.79 -2.72
C MET A 84 -1.69 3.21 -2.82
N PHE A 85 -2.43 3.63 -3.84
CA PHE A 85 -3.79 3.16 -4.08
C PHE A 85 -3.83 2.16 -5.21
N ILE A 86 -4.80 1.26 -5.14
CA ILE A 86 -5.15 0.36 -6.22
C ILE A 86 -6.62 0.61 -6.56
N THR A 87 -6.95 0.76 -7.82
CA THR A 87 -8.35 0.94 -8.20
C THR A 87 -8.60 0.51 -9.64
N GLY A 88 -9.83 0.06 -9.89
CA GLY A 88 -10.29 -0.20 -11.24
C GLY A 88 -11.22 0.87 -11.77
N PHE A 89 -11.42 1.96 -11.03
CA PHE A 89 -12.43 2.97 -11.39
C PHE A 89 -11.75 4.30 -11.71
N ALA A 90 -11.87 4.73 -12.96
CA ALA A 90 -11.25 5.96 -13.41
C ALA A 90 -11.75 7.19 -12.64
N ALA A 91 -13.04 7.21 -12.31
CA ALA A 91 -13.61 8.36 -11.60
C ALA A 91 -12.97 8.58 -10.24
N VAL A 92 -12.70 7.47 -9.51
CA VAL A 92 -12.08 7.61 -8.19
C VAL A 92 -10.59 7.91 -8.30
N MET A 93 -9.96 7.60 -9.44
CA MET A 93 -8.58 8.01 -9.65
C MET A 93 -8.45 9.53 -9.66
N LEU A 94 -9.40 10.22 -10.28
CA LEU A 94 -9.39 11.67 -10.26
C LEU A 94 -9.57 12.22 -8.87
N LYS A 95 -10.47 11.62 -8.10
CA LYS A 95 -10.69 12.05 -6.73
C LYS A 95 -9.43 11.84 -5.90
N ALA A 96 -8.77 10.70 -6.07
CA ALA A 96 -7.54 10.40 -5.36
C ALA A 96 -6.45 11.41 -5.69
N SER A 97 -6.33 11.80 -6.96
CA SER A 97 -5.34 12.79 -7.37
C SER A 97 -5.54 14.12 -6.68
N ARG A 98 -6.79 14.51 -6.45
CA ARG A 98 -7.08 15.77 -5.79
C ARG A 98 -6.94 15.71 -4.29
N GLU A 99 -7.36 14.62 -3.67
CA GLU A 99 -7.46 14.52 -2.22
C GLU A 99 -6.24 13.88 -1.57
N ALA A 100 -5.42 13.19 -2.33
CA ALA A 100 -4.19 12.58 -1.83
C ALA A 100 -3.13 12.65 -2.92
N PRO A 101 -2.70 13.87 -3.28
CA PRO A 101 -1.83 14.06 -4.46
C PRO A 101 -0.46 13.41 -4.34
N GLN A 102 -0.01 13.11 -3.13
CA GLN A 102 1.28 12.45 -2.97
C GLN A 102 1.21 10.95 -3.12
N ALA A 103 0.03 10.37 -3.10
CA ALA A 103 -0.12 8.93 -3.20
C ALA A 103 0.01 8.49 -4.65
N ARG A 104 0.67 7.36 -4.86
CA ARG A 104 0.70 6.73 -6.17
C ARG A 104 -0.58 5.96 -6.38
N VAL A 105 -0.98 5.80 -7.63
CA VAL A 105 -2.19 5.06 -7.97
C VAL A 105 -1.83 4.03 -9.03
N LEU A 106 -2.15 2.78 -8.77
CA LEU A 106 -1.97 1.69 -9.72
C LEU A 106 -3.36 1.23 -10.16
N SER A 107 -3.65 1.31 -11.45
CA SER A 107 -4.98 0.97 -11.95
C SER A 107 -5.06 -0.49 -12.34
N LYS A 108 -6.19 -1.11 -12.02
CA LYS A 108 -6.49 -2.47 -12.45
C LYS A 108 -6.96 -2.45 -13.90
N PRO A 109 -6.67 -3.46 -14.69
CA PRO A 109 -5.86 -4.64 -14.32
C PRO A 109 -4.36 -4.36 -14.42
N PHE A 110 -3.58 -5.07 -13.62
CA PHE A 110 -2.12 -4.95 -13.68
C PHE A 110 -1.52 -6.33 -13.40
N HIS A 111 -0.27 -6.50 -13.79
CA HIS A 111 0.47 -7.70 -13.42
C HIS A 111 1.05 -7.52 -12.03
N LEU A 112 1.18 -8.62 -11.29
CA LEU A 112 1.74 -8.54 -9.95
C LEU A 112 3.17 -8.00 -9.95
N LYS A 113 3.94 -8.28 -10.99
CA LYS A 113 5.28 -7.72 -11.06
C LYS A 113 5.27 -6.21 -11.23
N ASP A 114 4.23 -5.65 -11.83
CA ASP A 114 4.11 -4.19 -11.93
C ASP A 114 3.88 -3.59 -10.58
N LEU A 115 3.10 -4.25 -9.75
CA LEU A 115 2.90 -3.81 -8.36
C LEU A 115 4.24 -3.80 -7.62
N VAL A 116 5.00 -4.88 -7.71
CA VAL A 116 6.28 -4.97 -7.02
C VAL A 116 7.22 -3.88 -7.52
N LEU A 117 7.25 -3.63 -8.83
CA LEU A 117 8.10 -2.57 -9.38
C LEU A 117 7.72 -1.20 -8.85
N GLU A 118 6.41 -0.92 -8.75
CA GLU A 118 5.98 0.37 -8.22
C GLU A 118 6.36 0.54 -6.77
N VAL A 119 6.21 -0.50 -5.97
CA VAL A 119 6.62 -0.45 -4.57
C VAL A 119 8.14 -0.22 -4.47
N GLN A 120 8.91 -0.92 -5.30
CA GLN A 120 10.35 -0.74 -5.32
C GLN A 120 10.72 0.70 -5.68
N ARG A 121 10.01 1.31 -6.62
CA ARG A 121 10.26 2.70 -6.99
C ARG A 121 9.99 3.65 -5.84
N ILE A 122 8.93 3.40 -5.07
CA ILE A 122 8.61 4.25 -3.93
C ILE A 122 9.78 4.29 -2.95
N PHE A 123 10.46 3.17 -2.78
CA PHE A 123 11.56 3.07 -1.84
C PHE A 123 12.94 3.14 -2.48
N GLY A 124 12.99 3.44 -3.79
CA GLY A 124 14.26 3.60 -4.48
C GLY A 124 15.06 2.33 -4.62
N GLN A 125 14.41 1.19 -4.73
CA GLN A 125 15.10 -0.09 -4.68
C GLN A 125 15.39 -0.71 -6.04
N GLN A 126 14.70 -0.29 -7.10
CA GLN A 126 14.78 -1.03 -8.34
C GLN A 126 16.15 -0.96 -8.99
N ALA A 127 16.86 0.13 -8.82
CA ALA A 127 18.10 0.30 -9.55
C ALA A 127 19.12 -0.74 -9.15
N GLN A 128 19.28 -0.93 -7.89
CA GLN A 128 20.27 -1.89 -7.46
C GLN A 128 19.79 -3.29 -7.67
N ALA A 129 18.52 -3.49 -7.71
CA ALA A 129 18.00 -4.83 -7.94
C ALA A 129 18.37 -5.33 -9.31
N SER A 130 18.57 -4.46 -10.25
CA SER A 130 18.90 -4.87 -11.60
C SER A 130 20.33 -5.33 -11.75
N ASN A 131 21.10 -5.16 -10.75
CA ASN A 131 22.45 -5.62 -10.87
C ASN A 131 22.58 -7.04 -10.52
#